data_fab23271f1ab85e991553257ea6f255a
#
_entry.id   fab23271f1ab85e991553257ea6f255a
#
_cell.length_a   1.000
_cell.length_b   1.000
_cell.length_c   1.000
_cell.angle_alpha   90.00
_cell.angle_beta   90.00
_cell.angle_gamma   90.00
#
_symmetry.space_group_name_H-M   'P 1'
#
loop_
_entity.id
_entity.type
_entity.pdbx_description
1 polymer ?
#
loop_
_entity_poly.entity_id
_entity_poly.type
_entity_poly.pdbx_seq_one_letter_code
_entity_poly.pdbx_strand_id
1 'polypeptide(L)'
;KGSYYGPFASAGAVNRTLNQLQKVFLLRNCTDATFDSRTRPCLLYQIKRCSGPCVGHISEAGYAALVRDAERFLQGKSTGVQAKLAREMEAAAEAMEFERAAALRDRIRALTQVQSAQGINPQGVAEADVIALHMEGGQACVQVFFIRANQNWGNRDFYPRTGGTESAAEVLQAFLAQFYDDKEPPRQVILSDDVEDRELVADLLGQKAGRKVEILVPQRGEKKELVTGALRNARESLARRMAESSAQAKLLAGLAEAFDLAQPPRRVEVYDNSHIMGTDAVGAMIVAGPE
;
A
#
# COMPACT_ATOMS: atom_id res chain seq x y z
N LYS A 1 -5.08 -5.43 22.72
CA LYS A 1 -3.76 -6.07 22.50
C LYS A 1 -3.88 -6.97 21.28
N GLY A 2 -3.03 -6.79 20.27
CA GLY A 2 -3.04 -7.59 19.05
C GLY A 2 -1.74 -7.39 18.27
N SER A 3 -1.54 -8.19 17.21
CA SER A 3 -0.42 -8.02 16.28
C SER A 3 -0.78 -7.00 15.21
N TYR A 4 0.11 -6.07 14.94
CA TYR A 4 -0.06 -5.05 13.92
C TYR A 4 0.86 -5.37 12.73
N TYR A 5 0.33 -5.18 11.53
CA TYR A 5 1.04 -5.44 10.28
C TYR A 5 0.98 -4.19 9.40
N GLY A 6 2.11 -3.74 8.91
CA GLY A 6 2.21 -2.54 8.09
C GLY A 6 3.65 -2.03 8.02
N PRO A 7 3.87 -0.80 7.55
CA PRO A 7 2.85 0.11 6.97
C PRO A 7 2.38 -0.33 5.58
N PHE A 8 1.13 0.06 5.23
CA PHE A 8 0.60 -0.08 3.89
C PHE A 8 0.62 1.27 3.18
N ALA A 9 0.78 1.26 1.87
CA ALA A 9 0.88 2.48 1.06
C ALA A 9 -0.40 3.35 1.10
N SER A 10 -1.56 2.73 1.23
CA SER A 10 -2.85 3.43 1.28
C SER A 10 -3.95 2.53 1.84
N ALA A 11 -5.09 3.13 2.24
CA ALA A 11 -6.29 2.38 2.64
C ALA A 11 -6.77 1.42 1.53
N GLY A 12 -6.67 1.81 0.25
CA GLY A 12 -6.96 0.94 -0.89
C GLY A 12 -6.04 -0.28 -0.97
N ALA A 13 -4.75 -0.14 -0.62
CA ALA A 13 -3.82 -1.26 -0.55
C ALA A 13 -4.20 -2.23 0.58
N VAL A 14 -4.58 -1.71 1.76
CA VAL A 14 -5.08 -2.53 2.87
C VAL A 14 -6.30 -3.33 2.44
N ASN A 15 -7.32 -2.68 1.86
CA ASN A 15 -8.54 -3.34 1.42
C ASN A 15 -8.28 -4.42 0.37
N ARG A 16 -7.38 -4.17 -0.60
CA ARG A 16 -6.98 -5.20 -1.58
C ARG A 16 -6.33 -6.40 -0.88
N THR A 17 -5.39 -6.16 0.03
CA THR A 17 -4.70 -7.22 0.77
C THR A 17 -5.69 -8.02 1.63
N LEU A 18 -6.59 -7.38 2.36
CA LEU A 18 -7.63 -8.06 3.15
C LEU A 18 -8.53 -8.93 2.28
N ASN A 19 -8.99 -8.43 1.13
CA ASN A 19 -9.79 -9.20 0.18
C ASN A 19 -9.05 -10.44 -0.35
N GLN A 20 -7.75 -10.33 -0.55
CA GLN A 20 -6.92 -11.45 -0.98
C GLN A 20 -6.71 -12.46 0.16
N LEU A 21 -6.40 -11.99 1.37
CA LEU A 21 -6.28 -12.85 2.54
C LEU A 21 -7.57 -13.65 2.82
N GLN A 22 -8.74 -13.03 2.65
CA GLN A 22 -10.01 -13.72 2.76
C GLN A 22 -10.19 -14.86 1.74
N LYS A 23 -9.76 -14.65 0.49
CA LYS A 23 -9.80 -15.71 -0.53
C LYS A 23 -8.87 -16.88 -0.21
N VAL A 24 -7.70 -16.58 0.31
CA VAL A 24 -6.67 -17.60 0.58
C VAL A 24 -6.92 -18.33 1.89
N PHE A 25 -7.18 -17.58 2.97
CA PHE A 25 -7.27 -18.13 4.33
C PHE A 25 -8.71 -18.30 4.84
N LEU A 26 -9.71 -17.96 4.03
CA LEU A 26 -11.14 -18.13 4.32
C LEU A 26 -11.57 -17.47 5.65
N LEU A 27 -10.97 -16.30 5.95
CA LEU A 27 -11.22 -15.56 7.18
C LEU A 27 -12.56 -14.82 7.10
N ARG A 28 -13.26 -14.70 8.23
CA ARG A 28 -14.47 -13.89 8.33
C ARG A 28 -14.15 -12.39 8.23
N ASN A 29 -15.09 -11.61 7.72
CA ASN A 29 -15.06 -10.14 7.70
C ASN A 29 -16.29 -9.49 8.31
N CYS A 30 -17.22 -10.31 8.84
CA CYS A 30 -18.42 -9.81 9.52
C CYS A 30 -18.10 -9.27 10.92
N THR A 31 -18.94 -8.36 11.42
CA THR A 31 -18.89 -7.86 12.79
C THR A 31 -19.23 -8.95 13.79
N ASP A 32 -18.83 -8.80 15.05
CA ASP A 32 -19.13 -9.77 16.11
C ASP A 32 -20.65 -9.90 16.31
N ALA A 33 -21.40 -8.81 16.31
CA ALA A 33 -22.85 -8.85 16.37
C ALA A 33 -23.48 -9.69 15.25
N THR A 34 -22.97 -9.56 14.01
CA THR A 34 -23.41 -10.40 12.88
C THR A 34 -22.99 -11.85 13.05
N PHE A 35 -21.81 -12.10 13.61
CA PHE A 35 -21.31 -13.44 13.87
C PHE A 35 -22.18 -14.17 14.89
N ASP A 36 -22.47 -13.53 16.01
CA ASP A 36 -23.22 -14.13 17.13
C ASP A 36 -24.70 -14.35 16.80
N SER A 37 -25.28 -13.53 15.91
CA SER A 37 -26.69 -13.64 15.51
C SER A 37 -26.97 -14.64 14.38
N ARG A 38 -25.94 -15.24 13.78
CA ARG A 38 -26.10 -16.12 12.61
C ARG A 38 -26.59 -17.52 12.97
N THR A 39 -27.64 -17.94 12.28
CA THR A 39 -28.20 -19.30 12.35
C THR A 39 -27.97 -20.12 11.09
N ARG A 40 -27.52 -19.47 9.99
CA ARG A 40 -27.25 -20.13 8.70
C ARG A 40 -26.02 -19.48 8.04
N PRO A 41 -25.27 -20.23 7.21
CA PRO A 41 -24.09 -19.68 6.51
C PRO A 41 -24.49 -18.55 5.56
N CYS A 42 -23.63 -17.53 5.47
CA CYS A 42 -23.84 -16.40 4.58
C CYS A 42 -23.28 -16.68 3.17
N LEU A 43 -23.51 -15.73 2.25
CA LEU A 43 -23.02 -15.81 0.87
C LEU A 43 -21.50 -16.03 0.79
N LEU A 44 -20.71 -15.40 1.70
CA LEU A 44 -19.24 -15.58 1.70
C LEU A 44 -18.81 -17.02 1.93
N TYR A 45 -19.54 -17.78 2.74
CA TYR A 45 -19.32 -19.21 2.87
C TYR A 45 -19.66 -19.96 1.57
N GLN A 46 -20.80 -19.64 0.97
CA GLN A 46 -21.25 -20.30 -0.27
C GLN A 46 -20.28 -20.08 -1.43
N ILE A 47 -19.73 -18.86 -1.55
CA ILE A 47 -18.72 -18.52 -2.57
C ILE A 47 -17.28 -18.86 -2.14
N LYS A 48 -17.12 -19.65 -1.07
CA LYS A 48 -15.82 -20.15 -0.56
C LYS A 48 -14.80 -19.03 -0.23
N ARG A 49 -15.29 -17.96 0.39
CA ARG A 49 -14.46 -16.84 0.92
C ARG A 49 -14.46 -16.76 2.44
N CYS A 50 -15.19 -17.63 3.11
CA CYS A 50 -15.23 -17.75 4.57
C CYS A 50 -15.39 -19.22 4.92
N SER A 51 -14.76 -19.65 6.01
CA SER A 51 -14.86 -21.04 6.51
C SER A 51 -16.14 -21.33 7.32
N GLY A 52 -17.00 -20.33 7.54
CA GLY A 52 -18.27 -20.47 8.23
C GLY A 52 -18.17 -20.75 9.74
N PRO A 53 -17.29 -20.08 10.50
CA PRO A 53 -17.13 -20.34 11.94
C PRO A 53 -18.37 -19.99 12.75
N CYS A 54 -19.21 -19.04 12.29
CA CYS A 54 -20.43 -18.61 12.96
C CYS A 54 -21.52 -19.70 13.07
N VAL A 55 -21.47 -20.72 12.23
CA VAL A 55 -22.43 -21.84 12.21
C VAL A 55 -21.74 -23.19 12.40
N GLY A 56 -20.51 -23.21 12.93
CA GLY A 56 -19.80 -24.44 13.29
C GLY A 56 -19.25 -25.27 12.13
N HIS A 57 -19.17 -24.72 10.90
CA HIS A 57 -18.56 -25.43 9.75
C HIS A 57 -17.05 -25.66 9.90
N ILE A 58 -16.42 -24.95 10.80
CA ILE A 58 -15.02 -25.14 11.18
C ILE A 58 -14.91 -25.07 12.71
N SER A 59 -14.10 -25.91 13.30
CA SER A 59 -13.80 -25.85 14.73
C SER A 59 -12.95 -24.62 15.08
N GLU A 60 -12.99 -24.20 16.34
CA GLU A 60 -12.14 -23.09 16.82
C GLU A 60 -10.66 -23.35 16.57
N ALA A 61 -10.16 -24.56 16.85
CA ALA A 61 -8.80 -24.96 16.57
C ALA A 61 -8.44 -24.89 15.07
N GLY A 62 -9.37 -25.31 14.20
CA GLY A 62 -9.24 -25.22 12.75
C GLY A 62 -9.20 -23.78 12.28
N TYR A 63 -10.07 -22.91 12.80
CA TYR A 63 -10.07 -21.49 12.46
C TYR A 63 -8.78 -20.79 12.94
N ALA A 64 -8.35 -21.08 14.16
CA ALA A 64 -7.08 -20.58 14.69
C ALA A 64 -5.86 -21.00 13.82
N ALA A 65 -5.92 -22.17 13.18
CA ALA A 65 -4.88 -22.59 12.24
C ALA A 65 -4.88 -21.71 10.97
N LEU A 66 -6.06 -21.35 10.43
CA LEU A 66 -6.18 -20.44 9.30
C LEU A 66 -5.63 -19.03 9.63
N VAL A 67 -5.92 -18.53 10.82
CA VAL A 67 -5.39 -17.25 11.33
C VAL A 67 -3.86 -17.31 11.41
N ARG A 68 -3.29 -18.36 12.02
CA ARG A 68 -1.83 -18.52 12.07
C ARG A 68 -1.17 -18.60 10.70
N ASP A 69 -1.79 -19.23 9.72
CA ASP A 69 -1.26 -19.29 8.36
C ASP A 69 -1.32 -17.90 7.68
N ALA A 70 -2.37 -17.10 7.92
CA ALA A 70 -2.46 -15.72 7.47
C ALA A 70 -1.40 -14.82 8.15
N GLU A 71 -1.16 -14.99 9.45
CA GLU A 71 -0.10 -14.28 10.17
C GLU A 71 1.29 -14.62 9.62
N ARG A 72 1.57 -15.91 9.36
CA ARG A 72 2.81 -16.34 8.74
C ARG A 72 3.02 -15.73 7.36
N PHE A 73 1.95 -15.65 6.58
CA PHE A 73 1.98 -14.98 5.28
C PHE A 73 2.34 -13.50 5.42
N LEU A 74 1.68 -12.77 6.33
CA LEU A 74 1.97 -11.36 6.63
C LEU A 74 3.37 -11.13 7.19
N GLN A 75 3.96 -12.14 7.84
CA GLN A 75 5.35 -12.14 8.30
C GLN A 75 6.36 -12.56 7.21
N GLY A 76 5.89 -12.80 5.96
CA GLY A 76 6.74 -13.17 4.81
C GLY A 76 7.14 -14.63 4.70
N LYS A 77 6.58 -15.50 5.53
CA LYS A 77 6.82 -16.94 5.46
C LYS A 77 5.89 -17.61 4.45
N SER A 78 5.68 -16.97 3.30
CA SER A 78 4.72 -17.36 2.27
C SER A 78 5.06 -18.69 1.59
N THR A 79 6.35 -18.98 1.38
CA THR A 79 6.83 -20.25 0.82
C THR A 79 6.46 -21.44 1.70
N GLY A 80 6.54 -21.30 3.03
CA GLY A 80 6.12 -22.33 3.96
C GLY A 80 4.62 -22.60 3.93
N VAL A 81 3.80 -21.55 3.75
CA VAL A 81 2.35 -21.66 3.60
C VAL A 81 1.98 -22.34 2.27
N GLN A 82 2.64 -21.97 1.17
CA GLN A 82 2.45 -22.62 -0.13
C GLN A 82 2.81 -24.11 -0.11
N ALA A 83 3.97 -24.45 0.47
CA ALA A 83 4.41 -25.84 0.58
C ALA A 83 3.46 -26.69 1.45
N LYS A 84 2.86 -26.11 2.50
CA LYS A 84 1.83 -26.77 3.31
C LYS A 84 0.57 -27.03 2.48
N LEU A 85 0.04 -26.01 1.79
CA LEU A 85 -1.16 -26.15 0.95
C LEU A 85 -0.94 -27.13 -0.21
N ALA A 86 0.26 -27.19 -0.79
CA ALA A 86 0.59 -28.14 -1.85
C ALA A 86 0.55 -29.59 -1.33
N ARG A 87 1.14 -29.85 -0.16
CA ARG A 87 1.06 -31.20 0.45
C ARG A 87 -0.39 -31.61 0.80
N GLU A 88 -1.18 -30.66 1.34
CA GLU A 88 -2.59 -30.94 1.63
C GLU A 88 -3.40 -31.20 0.35
N MET A 89 -3.07 -30.52 -0.75
CA MET A 89 -3.69 -30.74 -2.05
C MET A 89 -3.35 -32.13 -2.63
N GLU A 90 -2.09 -32.52 -2.56
CA GLU A 90 -1.60 -33.84 -3.00
C GLU A 90 -2.29 -34.94 -2.18
N ALA A 91 -2.31 -34.82 -0.85
CA ALA A 91 -2.97 -35.79 0.03
C ALA A 91 -4.49 -35.90 -0.26
N ALA A 92 -5.16 -34.78 -0.54
CA ALA A 92 -6.58 -34.81 -0.91
C ALA A 92 -6.79 -35.48 -2.29
N ALA A 93 -5.89 -35.27 -3.25
CA ALA A 93 -5.93 -35.92 -4.56
C ALA A 93 -5.71 -37.42 -4.46
N GLU A 94 -4.73 -37.87 -3.65
CA GLU A 94 -4.49 -39.29 -3.37
C GLU A 94 -5.68 -39.97 -2.68
N ALA A 95 -6.38 -39.25 -1.80
CA ALA A 95 -7.61 -39.71 -1.15
C ALA A 95 -8.85 -39.65 -2.07
N MET A 96 -8.70 -39.25 -3.35
CA MET A 96 -9.76 -39.01 -4.33
C MET A 96 -10.79 -37.93 -3.89
N GLU A 97 -10.41 -37.05 -2.97
CA GLU A 97 -11.21 -35.89 -2.53
C GLU A 97 -11.02 -34.71 -3.52
N PHE A 98 -11.43 -34.88 -4.77
CA PHE A 98 -11.11 -33.97 -5.86
C PHE A 98 -11.64 -32.55 -5.67
N GLU A 99 -12.79 -32.36 -5.03
CA GLU A 99 -13.32 -31.03 -4.73
C GLU A 99 -12.45 -30.28 -3.72
N ARG A 100 -11.93 -31.00 -2.73
CA ARG A 100 -11.01 -30.47 -1.72
C ARG A 100 -9.65 -30.13 -2.36
N ALA A 101 -9.12 -31.01 -3.19
CA ALA A 101 -7.90 -30.75 -3.94
C ALA A 101 -8.02 -29.54 -4.86
N ALA A 102 -9.15 -29.40 -5.58
CA ALA A 102 -9.44 -28.23 -6.41
C ALA A 102 -9.50 -26.92 -5.60
N ALA A 103 -10.16 -26.94 -4.43
CA ALA A 103 -10.21 -25.77 -3.54
C ALA A 103 -8.82 -25.36 -3.04
N LEU A 104 -7.96 -26.32 -2.70
CA LEU A 104 -6.58 -26.06 -2.27
C LEU A 104 -5.72 -25.53 -3.42
N ARG A 105 -5.86 -26.07 -4.63
CA ARG A 105 -5.23 -25.54 -5.84
C ARG A 105 -5.60 -24.08 -6.09
N ASP A 106 -6.88 -23.75 -5.97
CA ASP A 106 -7.36 -22.38 -6.21
C ASP A 106 -6.84 -21.39 -5.14
N ARG A 107 -6.66 -21.86 -3.89
CA ARG A 107 -6.00 -21.09 -2.83
C ARG A 107 -4.51 -20.86 -3.15
N ILE A 108 -3.79 -21.87 -3.64
CA ILE A 108 -2.39 -21.74 -4.08
C ILE A 108 -2.29 -20.74 -5.24
N ARG A 109 -3.17 -20.82 -6.24
CA ARG A 109 -3.22 -19.86 -7.35
C ARG A 109 -3.46 -18.43 -6.85
N ALA A 110 -4.39 -18.24 -5.92
CA ALA A 110 -4.64 -16.93 -5.32
C ALA A 110 -3.40 -16.39 -4.59
N LEU A 111 -2.67 -17.23 -3.84
CA LEU A 111 -1.39 -16.85 -3.20
C LEU A 111 -0.35 -16.43 -4.24
N THR A 112 -0.17 -17.22 -5.30
CA THR A 112 0.79 -16.92 -6.38
C THR A 112 0.42 -15.60 -7.08
N GLN A 113 -0.86 -15.35 -7.32
CA GLN A 113 -1.35 -14.10 -7.92
C GLN A 113 -1.08 -12.89 -7.01
N VAL A 114 -1.22 -13.04 -5.70
CA VAL A 114 -0.84 -11.98 -4.74
C VAL A 114 0.64 -11.67 -4.84
N GLN A 115 1.48 -12.69 -4.95
CA GLN A 115 2.93 -12.51 -5.06
C GLN A 115 3.35 -11.91 -6.41
N SER A 116 2.71 -12.31 -7.52
CA SER A 116 3.05 -11.82 -8.86
C SER A 116 2.50 -10.43 -9.17
N ALA A 117 1.36 -10.05 -8.60
CA ALA A 117 0.77 -8.72 -8.83
C ALA A 117 1.55 -7.56 -8.18
N GLN A 118 2.54 -7.85 -7.35
CA GLN A 118 3.35 -6.86 -6.64
C GLN A 118 4.66 -6.48 -7.35
N GLY A 119 4.83 -6.84 -8.61
CA GLY A 119 5.85 -6.36 -9.55
C GLY A 119 7.29 -6.70 -9.21
N ILE A 120 7.91 -6.15 -8.20
CA ILE A 120 9.31 -6.41 -7.83
C ILE A 120 9.34 -6.94 -6.39
N ASN A 121 9.51 -8.26 -6.25
CA ASN A 121 9.69 -8.91 -4.95
C ASN A 121 11.18 -9.24 -4.76
N PRO A 122 11.92 -8.47 -3.96
CA PRO A 122 13.34 -8.70 -3.76
C PRO A 122 13.56 -9.96 -2.91
N GLN A 123 14.49 -10.82 -3.36
CA GLN A 123 14.85 -12.03 -2.60
C GLN A 123 15.80 -11.72 -1.43
N GLY A 124 16.60 -10.64 -1.55
CA GLY A 124 17.62 -10.26 -0.58
C GLY A 124 17.23 -9.13 0.38
N VAL A 125 15.99 -8.62 0.33
CA VAL A 125 15.54 -7.46 1.13
C VAL A 125 14.29 -7.83 1.91
N ALA A 126 14.47 -8.27 3.16
CA ALA A 126 13.36 -8.71 3.99
C ALA A 126 12.46 -7.55 4.47
N GLU A 127 13.07 -6.42 4.86
CA GLU A 127 12.37 -5.25 5.39
C GLU A 127 13.14 -3.98 5.01
N ALA A 128 12.55 -3.15 4.16
CA ALA A 128 13.12 -1.87 3.76
C ALA A 128 12.06 -0.88 3.30
N ASP A 129 12.39 0.41 3.40
CA ASP A 129 11.75 1.47 2.62
C ASP A 129 12.74 1.93 1.55
N VAL A 130 12.31 1.84 0.28
CA VAL A 130 13.09 2.33 -0.85
C VAL A 130 12.56 3.70 -1.21
N ILE A 131 13.40 4.70 -1.06
CA ILE A 131 13.03 6.12 -1.19
C ILE A 131 13.83 6.72 -2.34
N ALA A 132 13.15 7.17 -3.37
CA ALA A 132 13.77 7.77 -4.54
C ALA A 132 13.21 9.17 -4.79
N LEU A 133 14.09 10.12 -5.03
CA LEU A 133 13.78 11.51 -5.32
C LEU A 133 14.01 11.79 -6.80
N HIS A 134 13.06 12.45 -7.44
CA HIS A 134 13.24 13.12 -8.73
C HIS A 134 12.87 14.59 -8.62
N MET A 135 13.73 15.46 -9.15
CA MET A 135 13.52 16.90 -9.17
C MET A 135 13.55 17.40 -10.61
N GLU A 136 12.60 18.23 -10.98
CA GLU A 136 12.51 18.83 -12.31
C GLU A 136 11.68 20.12 -12.24
N GLY A 137 12.17 21.20 -12.89
CA GLY A 137 11.43 22.46 -12.97
C GLY A 137 11.11 23.11 -11.62
N GLY A 138 11.96 22.97 -10.61
CA GLY A 138 11.75 23.49 -9.27
C GLY A 138 10.71 22.71 -8.44
N GLN A 139 10.24 21.57 -8.94
CA GLN A 139 9.35 20.67 -8.22
C GLN A 139 10.05 19.35 -7.90
N ALA A 140 9.59 18.68 -6.86
CA ALA A 140 10.16 17.42 -6.41
C ALA A 140 9.06 16.36 -6.22
N CYS A 141 9.39 15.10 -6.54
CA CYS A 141 8.59 13.94 -6.19
C CYS A 141 9.47 12.92 -5.49
N VAL A 142 9.07 12.52 -4.30
CA VAL A 142 9.67 11.41 -3.55
C VAL A 142 8.77 10.21 -3.66
N GLN A 143 9.28 9.13 -4.22
CA GLN A 143 8.59 7.85 -4.30
C GLN A 143 9.09 6.92 -3.20
N VAL A 144 8.20 6.36 -2.41
CA VAL A 144 8.51 5.38 -1.36
C VAL A 144 7.91 4.04 -1.72
N PHE A 145 8.75 2.98 -1.78
CA PHE A 145 8.30 1.58 -1.85
C PHE A 145 8.44 0.93 -0.48
N PHE A 146 7.40 0.29 -0.03
CA PHE A 146 7.37 -0.41 1.26
C PHE A 146 7.67 -1.89 1.05
N ILE A 147 8.91 -2.31 1.33
CA ILE A 147 9.29 -3.72 1.28
C ILE A 147 9.12 -4.32 2.66
N ARG A 148 8.27 -5.31 2.78
CA ARG A 148 8.05 -6.08 4.01
C ARG A 148 8.00 -7.55 3.65
N ALA A 149 8.77 -8.35 4.38
CA ALA A 149 8.78 -9.79 4.22
C ALA A 149 9.15 -10.25 2.79
N ASN A 150 10.15 -9.59 2.19
CA ASN A 150 10.58 -9.81 0.80
C ASN A 150 9.48 -9.50 -0.24
N GLN A 151 8.46 -8.74 0.12
CA GLN A 151 7.37 -8.36 -0.77
C GLN A 151 7.20 -6.84 -0.80
N ASN A 152 6.89 -6.31 -1.96
CA ASN A 152 6.50 -4.91 -2.09
C ASN A 152 5.03 -4.74 -1.67
N TRP A 153 4.79 -4.12 -0.50
CA TRP A 153 3.46 -3.87 0.04
C TRP A 153 2.80 -2.61 -0.52
N GLY A 154 3.36 -2.08 -1.58
CA GLY A 154 2.86 -0.93 -2.30
C GLY A 154 3.85 0.23 -2.29
N ASN A 155 3.44 1.29 -2.96
CA ASN A 155 4.23 2.51 -3.06
C ASN A 155 3.37 3.74 -2.84
N ARG A 156 4.03 4.84 -2.51
CA ARG A 156 3.39 6.15 -2.34
C ARG A 156 4.31 7.24 -2.83
N ASP A 157 3.74 8.20 -3.51
CA ASP A 157 4.38 9.42 -3.96
C ASP A 157 4.10 10.58 -2.99
N PHE A 158 5.09 11.42 -2.81
CA PHE A 158 5.06 12.63 -2.00
C PHE A 158 5.67 13.76 -2.81
N TYR A 159 5.13 14.96 -2.62
CA TYR A 159 5.56 16.15 -3.34
C TYR A 159 6.00 17.22 -2.32
N PRO A 160 7.24 17.14 -1.81
CA PRO A 160 7.75 18.13 -0.88
C PRO A 160 7.81 19.50 -1.56
N ARG A 161 7.50 20.54 -0.80
CA ARG A 161 7.69 21.91 -1.26
C ARG A 161 9.17 22.23 -1.19
N THR A 162 9.74 22.65 -2.30
CA THR A 162 11.13 23.07 -2.43
C THR A 162 11.17 24.56 -2.72
N GLY A 163 12.17 25.27 -2.19
CA GLY A 163 12.43 26.67 -2.56
C GLY A 163 13.07 26.82 -3.94
N GLY A 164 13.38 25.69 -4.60
CA GLY A 164 13.96 25.65 -5.95
C GLY A 164 15.47 25.74 -5.99
N THR A 165 16.12 25.87 -4.84
CA THR A 165 17.59 25.98 -4.70
C THR A 165 18.22 24.83 -3.92
N GLU A 166 17.41 23.97 -3.28
CA GLU A 166 17.88 22.85 -2.49
C GLU A 166 18.48 21.74 -3.34
N SER A 167 19.50 21.12 -2.82
CA SER A 167 20.09 19.90 -3.38
C SER A 167 19.20 18.67 -3.13
N ALA A 168 19.41 17.62 -3.91
CA ALA A 168 18.73 16.36 -3.68
C ALA A 168 18.99 15.78 -2.27
N ALA A 169 20.21 15.98 -1.75
CA ALA A 169 20.59 15.56 -0.40
C ALA A 169 19.76 16.28 0.68
N GLU A 170 19.64 17.61 0.59
CA GLU A 170 18.86 18.41 1.54
C GLU A 170 17.37 18.05 1.51
N VAL A 171 16.78 17.88 0.32
CA VAL A 171 15.38 17.50 0.17
C VAL A 171 15.11 16.12 0.75
N LEU A 172 16.00 15.13 0.48
CA LEU A 172 15.86 13.78 1.04
C LEU A 172 16.04 13.77 2.56
N GLN A 173 17.00 14.52 3.09
CA GLN A 173 17.22 14.59 4.53
C GLN A 173 16.04 15.21 5.27
N ALA A 174 15.50 16.32 4.76
CA ALA A 174 14.28 16.93 5.31
C ALA A 174 13.08 15.99 5.20
N PHE A 175 12.95 15.29 4.07
CA PHE A 175 11.89 14.30 3.87
C PHE A 175 12.00 13.16 4.87
N LEU A 176 13.18 12.58 5.10
CA LEU A 176 13.38 11.48 6.05
C LEU A 176 12.99 11.90 7.47
N ALA A 177 13.40 13.10 7.91
CA ALA A 177 13.05 13.64 9.22
C ALA A 177 11.54 13.73 9.41
N GLN A 178 10.81 14.30 8.45
CA GLN A 178 9.35 14.43 8.51
C GLN A 178 8.63 13.10 8.33
N PHE A 179 9.11 12.26 7.40
CA PHE A 179 8.46 10.99 7.09
C PHE A 179 8.48 10.00 8.24
N TYR A 180 9.58 9.96 8.97
CA TYR A 180 9.73 9.09 10.13
C TYR A 180 9.35 9.77 11.46
N ASP A 181 8.80 10.98 11.44
CA ASP A 181 8.33 11.63 12.69
C ASP A 181 7.19 10.84 13.35
N ASP A 182 6.27 10.32 12.56
CA ASP A 182 5.10 9.56 13.03
C ASP A 182 5.16 8.04 12.67
N LYS A 183 6.23 7.58 12.03
CA LYS A 183 6.37 6.19 11.55
C LYS A 183 7.58 5.49 12.17
N GLU A 184 7.43 4.20 12.37
CA GLU A 184 8.54 3.35 12.79
C GLU A 184 9.46 3.04 11.59
N PRO A 185 10.77 3.37 11.69
CA PRO A 185 11.72 3.07 10.62
C PRO A 185 11.93 1.56 10.45
N PRO A 186 12.05 1.05 9.19
CA PRO A 186 12.42 -0.33 8.93
C PRO A 186 13.89 -0.58 9.25
N ARG A 187 14.33 -1.84 9.13
CA ARG A 187 15.76 -2.18 9.31
C ARG A 187 16.67 -1.54 8.28
N GLN A 188 16.17 -1.33 7.08
CA GLN A 188 16.93 -0.72 6.00
C GLN A 188 16.13 0.42 5.35
N VAL A 189 16.78 1.54 5.14
CA VAL A 189 16.30 2.66 4.32
C VAL A 189 17.24 2.75 3.11
N ILE A 190 16.69 2.56 1.91
CA ILE A 190 17.46 2.50 0.67
C ILE A 190 17.15 3.74 -0.14
N LEU A 191 18.14 4.57 -0.40
CA LEU A 191 17.99 5.89 -1.02
C LEU A 191 18.49 5.91 -2.47
N SER A 192 17.91 6.81 -3.28
CA SER A 192 18.38 7.11 -4.63
C SER A 192 19.68 7.94 -4.63
N ASP A 193 19.78 8.86 -3.68
CA ASP A 193 20.88 9.81 -3.53
C ASP A 193 21.36 9.80 -2.08
N ASP A 194 22.61 10.20 -1.86
CA ASP A 194 23.16 10.26 -0.51
C ASP A 194 22.63 11.48 0.25
N VAL A 195 22.63 11.40 1.57
CA VAL A 195 22.26 12.49 2.46
C VAL A 195 23.48 12.92 3.26
N GLU A 196 23.50 14.17 3.71
CA GLU A 196 24.52 14.65 4.61
C GLU A 196 24.45 13.90 5.95
N ASP A 197 25.61 13.62 6.55
CA ASP A 197 25.71 12.93 7.83
C ASP A 197 24.86 11.63 7.92
N ARG A 198 24.87 10.82 6.86
CA ARG A 198 24.09 9.58 6.75
C ARG A 198 24.16 8.69 7.99
N GLU A 199 25.33 8.60 8.64
CA GLU A 199 25.50 7.80 9.87
C GLU A 199 24.71 8.40 11.03
N LEU A 200 24.73 9.72 11.19
CA LEU A 200 23.95 10.41 12.22
C LEU A 200 22.44 10.20 12.00
N VAL A 201 21.97 10.33 10.75
CA VAL A 201 20.57 10.07 10.40
C VAL A 201 20.20 8.62 10.73
N ALA A 202 21.05 7.65 10.39
CA ALA A 202 20.83 6.23 10.71
C ALA A 202 20.75 5.96 12.22
N ASP A 203 21.61 6.62 13.01
CA ASP A 203 21.61 6.51 14.47
C ASP A 203 20.31 7.09 15.08
N LEU A 204 19.87 8.25 14.62
CA LEU A 204 18.60 8.87 15.05
C LEU A 204 17.41 7.96 14.75
N LEU A 205 17.34 7.42 13.54
CA LEU A 205 16.30 6.47 13.18
C LEU A 205 16.40 5.18 14.00
N GLY A 206 17.62 4.73 14.30
CA GLY A 206 17.88 3.57 15.14
C GLY A 206 17.41 3.75 16.59
N GLN A 207 17.65 4.91 17.19
CA GLN A 207 17.15 5.26 18.51
C GLN A 207 15.62 5.24 18.55
N LYS A 208 14.98 5.80 17.54
CA LYS A 208 13.52 5.80 17.42
C LYS A 208 12.94 4.39 17.27
N ALA A 209 13.58 3.54 16.47
CA ALA A 209 13.13 2.17 16.24
C ALA A 209 13.51 1.19 17.38
N GLY A 210 14.34 1.60 18.35
CA GLY A 210 14.88 0.74 19.39
C GLY A 210 15.77 -0.39 18.84
N ARG A 211 16.30 -0.22 17.61
CA ARG A 211 17.12 -1.22 16.90
C ARG A 211 17.98 -0.53 15.85
N LYS A 212 19.05 -1.22 15.41
CA LYS A 212 19.90 -0.69 14.35
C LYS A 212 19.10 -0.49 13.04
N VAL A 213 19.22 0.70 12.46
CA VAL A 213 18.70 1.05 11.14
C VAL A 213 19.90 1.33 10.22
N GLU A 214 19.87 0.79 9.01
CA GLU A 214 20.91 1.00 8.00
C GLU A 214 20.36 1.88 6.87
N ILE A 215 21.07 2.96 6.55
CA ILE A 215 20.80 3.78 5.37
C ILE A 215 21.78 3.39 4.27
N LEU A 216 21.27 2.99 3.10
CA LEU A 216 22.04 2.47 1.99
C LEU A 216 21.77 3.27 0.72
N VAL A 217 22.84 3.57 -0.04
CA VAL A 217 22.79 4.14 -1.39
C VAL A 217 23.43 3.14 -2.35
N PRO A 218 22.65 2.18 -2.89
CA PRO A 218 23.19 1.06 -3.65
C PRO A 218 23.65 1.51 -5.04
N GLN A 219 24.82 1.01 -5.45
CA GLN A 219 25.37 1.27 -6.79
C GLN A 219 25.14 0.12 -7.77
N ARG A 220 24.85 -1.10 -7.27
CA ARG A 220 24.67 -2.30 -8.08
C ARG A 220 23.78 -3.34 -7.39
N GLY A 221 23.32 -4.34 -8.17
CA GLY A 221 22.54 -5.47 -7.69
C GLY A 221 21.07 -5.11 -7.44
N GLU A 222 20.34 -6.03 -6.84
CA GLU A 222 18.90 -5.98 -6.65
C GLU A 222 18.40 -4.70 -5.95
N LYS A 223 19.11 -4.23 -4.94
CA LYS A 223 18.77 -2.95 -4.26
C LYS A 223 18.84 -1.75 -5.21
N LYS A 224 19.79 -1.73 -6.15
CA LYS A 224 19.87 -0.69 -7.18
C LYS A 224 18.72 -0.77 -8.16
N GLU A 225 18.28 -1.95 -8.52
CA GLU A 225 17.10 -2.16 -9.39
C GLU A 225 15.83 -1.64 -8.73
N LEU A 226 15.65 -1.87 -7.42
CA LEU A 226 14.54 -1.31 -6.63
C LEU A 226 14.55 0.22 -6.67
N VAL A 227 15.70 0.84 -6.43
CA VAL A 227 15.86 2.30 -6.50
C VAL A 227 15.57 2.81 -7.91
N THR A 228 16.07 2.12 -8.95
CA THR A 228 15.81 2.50 -10.35
C THR A 228 14.32 2.44 -10.68
N GLY A 229 13.61 1.42 -10.18
CA GLY A 229 12.16 1.31 -10.31
C GLY A 229 11.43 2.44 -9.60
N ALA A 230 11.81 2.76 -8.36
CA ALA A 230 11.24 3.86 -7.59
C ALA A 230 11.51 5.23 -8.25
N LEU A 231 12.71 5.44 -8.76
CA LEU A 231 13.09 6.67 -9.46
C LEU A 231 12.29 6.87 -10.76
N ARG A 232 12.06 5.80 -11.52
CA ARG A 232 11.19 5.84 -12.69
C ARG A 232 9.76 6.26 -12.32
N ASN A 233 9.20 5.68 -11.26
CA ASN A 233 7.87 6.05 -10.78
C ASN A 233 7.82 7.50 -10.30
N ALA A 234 8.85 7.99 -9.59
CA ALA A 234 8.93 9.38 -9.15
C ALA A 234 8.90 10.33 -10.34
N ARG A 235 9.67 10.02 -11.40
CA ARG A 235 9.71 10.81 -12.64
C ARG A 235 8.34 10.83 -13.34
N GLU A 236 7.72 9.69 -13.52
CA GLU A 236 6.41 9.57 -14.17
C GLU A 236 5.31 10.29 -13.37
N SER A 237 5.34 10.19 -12.03
CA SER A 237 4.39 10.88 -11.16
C SER A 237 4.56 12.40 -11.19
N LEU A 238 5.81 12.88 -11.19
CA LEU A 238 6.08 14.32 -11.31
C LEU A 238 5.64 14.86 -12.67
N ALA A 239 5.95 14.17 -13.76
CA ALA A 239 5.56 14.56 -15.09
C ALA A 239 4.04 14.65 -15.23
N ARG A 240 3.26 13.70 -14.67
CA ARG A 240 1.80 13.77 -14.63
C ARG A 240 1.31 15.01 -13.88
N ARG A 241 1.84 15.25 -12.67
CA ARG A 241 1.46 16.40 -11.86
C ARG A 241 1.73 17.71 -12.55
N MET A 242 2.90 17.85 -13.19
CA MET A 242 3.24 19.04 -13.97
C MET A 242 2.30 19.25 -15.17
N ALA A 243 1.94 18.18 -15.88
CA ALA A 243 1.00 18.24 -16.99
C ALA A 243 -0.41 18.63 -16.51
N GLU A 244 -0.89 18.07 -15.41
CA GLU A 244 -2.17 18.40 -14.78
C GLU A 244 -2.22 19.88 -14.33
N SER A 245 -1.17 20.35 -13.67
CA SER A 245 -1.04 21.77 -13.25
C SER A 245 -1.04 22.72 -14.45
N SER A 246 -0.31 22.39 -15.52
CA SER A 246 -0.31 23.19 -16.74
C SER A 246 -1.67 23.19 -17.43
N ALA A 247 -2.35 22.06 -17.49
CA ALA A 247 -3.71 21.98 -18.04
C ALA A 247 -4.71 22.81 -17.22
N GLN A 248 -4.62 22.74 -15.90
CA GLN A 248 -5.46 23.52 -14.99
C GLN A 248 -5.22 25.03 -15.15
N ALA A 249 -3.97 25.46 -15.27
CA ALA A 249 -3.65 26.87 -15.53
C ALA A 249 -4.28 27.38 -16.85
N LYS A 250 -4.24 26.57 -17.91
CA LYS A 250 -4.89 26.90 -19.19
C LYS A 250 -6.41 26.99 -19.06
N LEU A 251 -7.04 26.09 -18.29
CA LEU A 251 -8.49 26.12 -18.06
C LEU A 251 -8.89 27.36 -17.27
N LEU A 252 -8.13 27.76 -16.24
CA LEU A 252 -8.39 28.98 -15.46
C LEU A 252 -8.19 30.25 -16.32
N ALA A 253 -7.20 30.24 -17.21
CA ALA A 253 -7.02 31.33 -18.17
C ALA A 253 -8.20 31.42 -19.16
N GLY A 254 -8.66 30.28 -19.70
CA GLY A 254 -9.86 30.24 -20.57
C GLY A 254 -11.13 30.67 -19.83
N LEU A 255 -11.25 30.34 -18.53
CA LEU A 255 -12.35 30.82 -17.69
C LEU A 255 -12.32 32.37 -17.55
N ALA A 256 -11.13 32.92 -17.32
CA ALA A 256 -10.96 34.40 -17.26
C ALA A 256 -11.37 35.08 -18.56
N GLU A 257 -10.99 34.53 -19.70
CA GLU A 257 -11.38 35.04 -21.02
C GLU A 257 -12.89 34.93 -21.24
N ALA A 258 -13.50 33.79 -20.93
CA ALA A 258 -14.93 33.56 -21.13
C ALA A 258 -15.84 34.45 -20.27
N PHE A 259 -15.38 34.86 -19.10
CA PHE A 259 -16.11 35.69 -18.14
C PHE A 259 -15.59 37.13 -18.04
N ASP A 260 -14.71 37.54 -18.96
CA ASP A 260 -14.09 38.87 -18.99
C ASP A 260 -13.47 39.30 -17.64
N LEU A 261 -12.76 38.35 -16.98
CA LEU A 261 -12.07 38.61 -15.73
C LEU A 261 -10.71 39.27 -16.00
N ALA A 262 -10.32 40.22 -15.15
CA ALA A 262 -9.04 40.93 -15.29
C ALA A 262 -7.81 40.01 -15.17
N GLN A 263 -7.96 38.84 -14.50
CA GLN A 263 -6.91 37.83 -14.34
C GLN A 263 -7.55 36.45 -14.04
N PRO A 264 -6.81 35.35 -14.30
CA PRO A 264 -7.28 34.01 -13.97
C PRO A 264 -7.65 33.88 -12.46
N PRO A 265 -8.81 33.29 -12.16
CA PRO A 265 -9.24 33.12 -10.76
C PRO A 265 -8.31 32.19 -10.02
N ARG A 266 -7.98 32.55 -8.77
CA ARG A 266 -7.18 31.71 -7.87
C ARG A 266 -8.03 30.73 -7.08
N ARG A 267 -9.33 30.95 -7.06
CA ARG A 267 -10.28 30.10 -6.35
C ARG A 267 -11.59 30.08 -7.10
N VAL A 268 -12.09 28.92 -7.39
CA VAL A 268 -13.39 28.67 -7.98
C VAL A 268 -14.18 27.79 -7.01
N GLU A 269 -15.35 28.24 -6.62
CA GLU A 269 -16.23 27.48 -5.75
C GLU A 269 -17.48 27.08 -6.55
N VAL A 270 -17.83 25.82 -6.49
CA VAL A 270 -19.05 25.28 -7.09
C VAL A 270 -19.92 24.73 -5.99
N TYR A 271 -21.15 25.21 -5.95
CA TYR A 271 -22.16 24.77 -4.97
C TYR A 271 -23.23 23.96 -5.69
N ASP A 272 -23.53 22.78 -5.19
CA ASP A 272 -24.66 21.95 -5.61
C ASP A 272 -25.59 21.72 -4.42
N ASN A 273 -26.86 22.07 -4.61
CA ASN A 273 -27.91 21.85 -3.61
C ASN A 273 -28.92 20.86 -4.17
N SER A 274 -28.95 19.68 -3.58
CA SER A 274 -29.84 18.59 -3.97
C SER A 274 -30.82 18.24 -2.85
N HIS A 275 -32.03 17.80 -3.21
CA HIS A 275 -33.04 17.32 -2.26
C HIS A 275 -33.83 16.17 -2.85
N ILE A 276 -34.40 15.32 -2.01
CA ILE A 276 -35.31 14.24 -2.42
C ILE A 276 -36.74 14.73 -2.25
N MET A 277 -37.42 15.10 -3.36
CA MET A 277 -38.81 15.58 -3.37
C MET A 277 -39.12 16.67 -2.31
N GLY A 278 -38.19 17.58 -2.08
CA GLY A 278 -38.33 18.68 -1.11
C GLY A 278 -37.95 18.33 0.33
N THR A 279 -37.49 17.11 0.58
CA THR A 279 -36.97 16.66 1.89
C THR A 279 -35.48 16.34 1.81
N ASP A 280 -34.82 16.25 2.95
CA ASP A 280 -33.42 15.85 3.08
C ASP A 280 -32.47 16.67 2.19
N ALA A 281 -32.57 18.01 2.25
CA ALA A 281 -31.74 18.91 1.50
C ALA A 281 -30.26 18.75 1.90
N VAL A 282 -29.41 18.50 0.91
CA VAL A 282 -27.95 18.38 1.07
C VAL A 282 -27.27 19.41 0.18
N GLY A 283 -26.37 20.20 0.76
CA GLY A 283 -25.50 21.10 0.02
C GLY A 283 -24.09 20.52 -0.08
N ALA A 284 -23.54 20.50 -1.28
CA ALA A 284 -22.14 20.17 -1.54
C ALA A 284 -21.39 21.41 -2.03
N MET A 285 -20.16 21.60 -1.58
CA MET A 285 -19.24 22.61 -2.08
C MET A 285 -17.97 21.97 -2.57
N ILE A 286 -17.58 22.27 -3.79
CA ILE A 286 -16.29 21.90 -4.36
C ILE A 286 -15.47 23.17 -4.54
N VAL A 287 -14.22 23.14 -4.12
CA VAL A 287 -13.26 24.22 -4.29
C VAL A 287 -12.18 23.77 -5.26
N ALA A 288 -11.93 24.56 -6.31
CA ALA A 288 -10.86 24.38 -7.26
C ALA A 288 -10.01 25.66 -7.35
N GLY A 289 -8.73 25.49 -7.61
CA GLY A 289 -7.78 26.59 -7.77
C GLY A 289 -6.37 26.04 -7.97
N PRO A 290 -5.39 26.89 -8.30
CA PRO A 290 -4.00 26.49 -8.30
C PRO A 290 -3.60 26.11 -6.87
N GLU A 291 -2.98 24.95 -6.70
CA GLU A 291 -2.40 24.51 -5.43
C GLU A 291 -1.15 25.34 -5.02
#